data_71b3d9789eca542da4464ec7805029f5
#
_entry.id   71b3d9789eca542da4464ec7805029f5
#
_cell.length_a   1.000
_cell.length_b   1.000
_cell.length_c   1.000
_cell.angle_alpha   90.00
_cell.angle_beta   90.00
_cell.angle_gamma   90.00
#
_symmetry.space_group_name_H-M   'P 1'
#
loop_
_entity.id
_entity.type
_entity.pdbx_description
1 polymer ?
#
loop_
_entity_poly.entity_id
_entity_poly.type
_entity_poly.pdbx_seq_one_letter_code
_entity_poly.pdbx_strand_id
1 'polypeptide(L)' 'MTNYTDFGLEARKIMLQKKIKMVDVARELGVSVTYISEIFKGTREGKKQKPLIVKMLGMESEVAQ' A
#
# COMPACT_ATOMS: atom_id res chain seq x y z
N MET A 1 7.89 -16.90 2.52
CA MET A 1 7.20 -16.64 1.24
C MET A 1 6.11 -15.59 1.42
N THR A 2 6.10 -14.62 0.54
CA THR A 2 5.12 -13.54 0.64
C THR A 2 3.82 -13.89 -0.08
N ASN A 3 2.71 -13.40 0.47
CA ASN A 3 1.39 -13.59 -0.13
C ASN A 3 0.85 -12.27 -0.66
N TYR A 4 1.72 -11.31 -0.86
CA TYR A 4 1.31 -10.01 -1.35
C TYR A 4 0.89 -10.09 -2.80
N THR A 5 -0.12 -9.29 -3.16
CA THR A 5 -0.50 -9.10 -4.55
C THR A 5 0.57 -8.28 -5.26
N ASP A 6 0.45 -8.18 -6.58
CA ASP A 6 1.39 -7.35 -7.33
C ASP A 6 1.37 -5.92 -6.81
N PHE A 7 0.18 -5.40 -6.50
CA PHE A 7 0.07 -4.06 -5.94
C PHE A 7 0.81 -3.97 -4.60
N GLY A 8 0.61 -4.97 -3.75
CA GLY A 8 1.26 -4.98 -2.44
C GLY A 8 2.77 -5.06 -2.53
N LEU A 9 3.26 -5.89 -3.44
CA LEU A 9 4.72 -6.01 -3.63
C LEU A 9 5.32 -4.71 -4.11
N GLU A 10 4.67 -4.08 -5.08
CA GLU A 10 5.16 -2.82 -5.61
C GLU A 10 5.13 -1.73 -4.55
N ALA A 11 4.05 -1.70 -3.77
CA ALA A 11 3.92 -0.71 -2.70
C ALA A 11 5.01 -0.89 -1.66
N ARG A 12 5.26 -2.14 -1.27
CA ARG A 12 6.29 -2.42 -0.27
C ARG A 12 7.68 -2.02 -0.79
N LYS A 13 7.93 -2.29 -2.05
CA LYS A 13 9.20 -1.92 -2.66
C LYS A 13 9.43 -0.42 -2.58
N ILE A 14 8.41 0.34 -2.92
CA ILE A 14 8.52 1.79 -2.90
C ILE A 14 8.66 2.30 -1.47
N MET A 15 7.93 1.68 -0.54
CA MET A 15 8.04 2.05 0.86
C MET A 15 9.47 1.87 1.37
N LEU A 16 10.10 0.77 0.97
CA LEU A 16 11.48 0.53 1.38
C LEU A 16 12.42 1.56 0.77
N GLN A 17 12.20 1.92 -0.47
CA GLN A 17 13.03 2.90 -1.14
C GLN A 17 12.90 4.28 -0.50
N LYS A 18 11.70 4.62 -0.07
CA LYS A 18 11.43 5.94 0.51
C LYS A 18 11.51 5.93 2.03
N LYS A 19 11.82 4.77 2.62
CA LYS A 19 11.93 4.61 4.07
C LYS A 19 10.61 4.96 4.76
N ILE A 20 9.52 4.55 4.15
CA ILE A 20 8.18 4.72 4.71
C ILE A 20 7.77 3.42 5.38
N LYS A 21 7.25 3.54 6.59
CA LYS A 21 6.83 2.36 7.35
C LYS A 21 5.33 2.14 7.21
N MET A 22 4.91 0.88 7.43
CA MET A 22 3.49 0.54 7.40
C MET A 22 2.69 1.40 8.37
N VAL A 23 3.26 1.66 9.55
CA VAL A 23 2.56 2.47 10.54
C VAL A 23 2.36 3.90 10.03
N ASP A 24 3.29 4.39 9.22
CA ASP A 24 3.16 5.73 8.67
C ASP A 24 1.99 5.78 7.68
N VAL A 25 1.89 4.76 6.83
CA VAL A 25 0.79 4.69 5.87
C VAL A 25 -0.54 4.59 6.59
N ALA A 26 -0.60 3.72 7.59
CA ALA A 26 -1.84 3.51 8.33
C ALA A 26 -2.28 4.79 9.03
N ARG A 27 -1.32 5.49 9.64
CA ARG A 27 -1.62 6.73 10.34
C ARG A 27 -2.13 7.80 9.37
N GLU A 28 -1.48 7.89 8.23
CA GLU A 28 -1.86 8.90 7.24
C GLU A 28 -3.28 8.66 6.73
N LEU A 29 -3.65 7.40 6.58
CA LEU A 29 -4.96 7.05 6.04
C LEU A 29 -6.01 6.85 7.12
N GLY A 30 -5.62 6.90 8.39
CA GLY A 30 -6.57 6.75 9.49
C GLY A 30 -7.10 5.34 9.64
N VAL A 31 -6.29 4.34 9.30
CA VAL A 31 -6.69 2.94 9.43
C VAL A 31 -5.61 2.19 10.20
N SER A 32 -5.88 0.92 10.50
CA SER A 32 -4.90 0.12 11.23
C SER A 32 -3.83 -0.44 10.30
N VAL A 33 -2.69 -0.78 10.88
CA VAL A 33 -1.62 -1.43 10.14
C VAL A 33 -2.10 -2.76 9.58
N THR A 34 -2.89 -3.48 10.37
CA THR A 34 -3.44 -4.76 9.92
C THR A 34 -4.28 -4.57 8.67
N TYR A 35 -5.08 -3.52 8.63
CA TYR A 35 -5.91 -3.26 7.47
C TYR A 35 -5.06 -3.01 6.22
N ILE A 36 -4.01 -2.22 6.36
CA ILE A 36 -3.11 -1.96 5.24
C ILE A 36 -2.46 -3.25 4.77
N SER A 37 -2.03 -4.08 5.72
CA SER A 37 -1.42 -5.36 5.38
C SER A 37 -2.38 -6.23 4.60
N GLU A 38 -3.65 -6.25 4.99
CA GLU A 38 -4.66 -7.04 4.30
C GLU A 38 -4.91 -6.54 2.90
N ILE A 39 -4.86 -5.23 2.70
CA ILE A 39 -4.99 -4.67 1.36
C ILE A 39 -3.83 -5.14 0.49
N PHE A 40 -2.63 -5.11 1.02
CA PHE A 40 -1.45 -5.54 0.26
C PHE A 40 -1.51 -7.02 -0.08
N LYS A 41 -2.08 -7.82 0.81
CA LYS A 41 -2.19 -9.26 0.58
C LYS A 41 -3.38 -9.62 -0.30
N GLY A 42 -4.27 -8.68 -0.51
CA GLY A 42 -5.43 -8.91 -1.35
C GLY A 42 -6.62 -9.50 -0.63
N THR A 43 -6.55 -9.66 0.69
CA THR A 43 -7.69 -10.16 1.47
C THR A 43 -8.72 -9.08 1.72
N ARG A 44 -8.36 -7.84 1.47
CA ARG A 44 -9.28 -6.71 1.51
C ARG A 44 -9.12 -5.89 0.25
N GLU A 45 -10.23 -5.46 -0.33
CA GLU A 45 -10.18 -4.66 -1.55
C GLU A 45 -9.55 -3.29 -1.32
N GLY A 46 -9.96 -2.62 -0.27
CA GLY A 46 -9.43 -1.30 0.03
C GLY A 46 -9.68 -0.30 -1.06
N LYS A 47 -10.90 -0.30 -1.62
CA LYS A 47 -11.22 0.57 -2.76
C LYS A 47 -10.94 2.03 -2.49
N LYS A 48 -11.20 2.47 -1.27
CA LYS A 48 -10.98 3.86 -0.91
C LYS A 48 -9.52 4.13 -0.56
N GLN A 49 -8.85 3.15 0.00
CA GLN A 49 -7.50 3.34 0.47
C GLN A 49 -6.46 3.16 -0.63
N LYS A 50 -6.71 2.29 -1.59
CA LYS A 50 -5.73 2.05 -2.65
C LYS A 50 -5.35 3.32 -3.41
N PRO A 51 -6.30 4.14 -3.85
CA PRO A 51 -5.92 5.39 -4.54
C PRO A 51 -5.09 6.30 -3.66
N LEU A 52 -5.39 6.32 -2.37
CA LEU A 52 -4.65 7.16 -1.44
C LEU A 52 -3.23 6.63 -1.25
N ILE A 53 -3.10 5.32 -1.19
CA ILE A 53 -1.77 4.70 -1.08
C ILE A 53 -0.96 4.97 -2.33
N VAL A 54 -1.59 4.83 -3.50
CA VAL A 54 -0.94 5.10 -4.77
C VAL A 54 -0.41 6.53 -4.80
N LYS A 55 -1.25 7.47 -4.39
CA LYS A 55 -0.85 8.87 -4.38
C LYS A 55 0.27 9.12 -3.37
N MET A 56 0.14 8.55 -2.20
CA MET A 56 1.12 8.75 -1.13
C MET A 56 2.49 8.23 -1.52
N LEU A 57 2.53 7.09 -2.19
CA LEU A 57 3.79 6.45 -2.57
C LEU A 57 4.28 6.86 -3.95
N GLY A 58 3.51 7.65 -4.66
CA GLY A 58 3.93 8.09 -5.99
C GLY A 58 3.87 7.00 -7.02
N MET A 59 2.91 6.09 -6.90
CA MET A 59 2.79 4.97 -7.82
C MET A 59 1.91 5.26 -9.03
N GLU A 60 1.45 6.49 -9.15
CA GLU A 60 0.46 6.81 -10.19
C GLU A 60 0.96 6.51 -11.59
N SER A 61 2.22 6.79 -11.84
CA SER A 61 2.78 6.55 -13.15
C SER A 61 2.93 5.07 -13.46
N GLU A 62 2.92 4.23 -12.43
CA GLU A 62 3.13 2.80 -12.61
C GLU A 62 1.83 2.02 -12.70
N VAL A 63 0.75 2.58 -12.16
CA VAL A 63 -0.52 1.88 -12.16
C VAL A 63 -1.56 2.56 -13.04
N ALA A 64 -1.24 3.71 -13.57
CA ALA A 64 -2.17 4.46 -14.43
C ALA A 64 -2.11 3.92 -15.84
N GLN A 65 -2.51 2.69 -16.00
CA GLN A 65 -2.46 2.05 -17.32
C GLN A 65 -3.87 1.89 -17.90
#